data_9055a0498d92af3fac715d8efed03bfd
#
_entry.id   9055a0498d92af3fac715d8efed03bfd
#
_cell.length_a   1.000
_cell.length_b   1.000
_cell.length_c   1.000
_cell.angle_alpha   90.00
_cell.angle_beta   90.00
_cell.angle_gamma   90.00
#
_symmetry.space_group_name_H-M   'P 1'
#
loop_
_entity.id
_entity.type
_entity.pdbx_description
1 polymer ?
#
loop_
_entity_poly.entity_id
_entity_poly.type
_entity_poly.pdbx_seq_one_letter_code
_entity_poly.pdbx_strand_id
1 'polypeptide(L)'
;MKISVIMPMYNATKTVLYSVDSIVAQTYTDFEVLIVDDCSTDESVKICEEHYKDEPRVKVIRQEKNAGPAAARNRGMELAQGEYITFLDSDDGMLPDTLEKFADAAKKTDADVVHTVGKLIPGVNPTPDDIMSVPREKLMNNVADTDAPDTMTILPDDIGARIDGFLAGKYKGNVWGKMFKTNFLRDNALTFAHLKMSEDTIFSLECLLRAGTYVQIPESLIIYRMVGDSLSRGKKTPAFFAKILDATLGGNVVLQEKLSAIPYVKEHPENIKTILVRVAEAMEGVYIRPAYRIVGREAIESDDGINEVWSRYFGGNAFLMKKTFYDAHDSYPPVPDYFSEVEFGEMFEDKLKSQNKQEG
;
A
#
# COMPACT_ATOMS: atom_id res chain seq x y z
N MET A 1 5.08 9.87 -23.95
CA MET A 1 5.34 9.87 -22.49
C MET A 1 5.28 8.41 -22.02
N LYS A 2 6.43 7.78 -21.88
CA LYS A 2 6.48 6.36 -21.47
C LYS A 2 6.21 6.22 -19.96
N ILE A 3 5.44 5.19 -19.56
CA ILE A 3 5.15 4.86 -18.16
C ILE A 3 5.81 3.53 -17.82
N SER A 4 6.58 3.46 -16.73
CA SER A 4 7.08 2.22 -16.17
C SER A 4 6.15 1.73 -15.07
N VAL A 5 5.57 0.55 -15.24
CA VAL A 5 4.79 -0.13 -14.19
C VAL A 5 5.71 -1.10 -13.47
N ILE A 6 5.95 -0.87 -12.19
CA ILE A 6 6.83 -1.69 -11.36
C ILE A 6 5.97 -2.63 -10.52
N MET A 7 6.25 -3.93 -10.61
CA MET A 7 5.55 -4.98 -9.90
C MET A 7 6.51 -5.79 -9.04
N PRO A 8 6.53 -5.61 -7.71
CA PRO A 8 7.22 -6.53 -6.83
C PRO A 8 6.53 -7.89 -6.84
N MET A 9 7.29 -8.99 -6.97
CA MET A 9 6.77 -10.34 -7.03
C MET A 9 7.52 -11.26 -6.07
N TYR A 10 6.76 -12.03 -5.28
CA TYR A 10 7.30 -13.11 -4.47
C TYR A 10 6.23 -14.19 -4.26
N ASN A 11 6.51 -15.41 -4.76
CA ASN A 11 5.62 -16.58 -4.66
C ASN A 11 4.17 -16.27 -5.10
N ALA A 12 4.00 -15.72 -6.30
CA ALA A 12 2.74 -15.20 -6.82
C ALA A 12 2.14 -16.05 -7.97
N THR A 13 2.47 -17.34 -8.05
CA THR A 13 2.02 -18.25 -9.14
C THR A 13 0.52 -18.15 -9.44
N LYS A 14 -0.32 -17.95 -8.41
CA LYS A 14 -1.79 -17.91 -8.55
C LYS A 14 -2.35 -16.57 -9.00
N THR A 15 -1.56 -15.51 -8.94
CA THR A 15 -2.08 -14.14 -9.07
C THR A 15 -1.38 -13.30 -10.12
N VAL A 16 -0.09 -13.52 -10.35
CA VAL A 16 0.75 -12.64 -11.16
C VAL A 16 0.27 -12.47 -12.60
N LEU A 17 -0.20 -13.55 -13.26
CA LEU A 17 -0.70 -13.43 -14.64
C LEU A 17 -1.90 -12.49 -14.72
N TYR A 18 -2.87 -12.63 -13.81
CA TYR A 18 -3.99 -11.69 -13.72
C TYR A 18 -3.52 -10.24 -13.61
N SER A 19 -2.55 -9.98 -12.73
CA SER A 19 -2.06 -8.63 -12.48
C SER A 19 -1.35 -8.05 -13.71
N VAL A 20 -0.47 -8.82 -14.35
CA VAL A 20 0.25 -8.39 -15.56
C VAL A 20 -0.70 -8.25 -16.75
N ASP A 21 -1.66 -9.16 -16.95
CA ASP A 21 -2.65 -9.10 -18.03
C ASP A 21 -3.49 -7.82 -17.93
N SER A 22 -3.85 -7.39 -16.71
CA SER A 22 -4.55 -6.11 -16.50
C SER A 22 -3.73 -4.89 -16.95
N ILE A 23 -2.40 -4.99 -16.94
CA ILE A 23 -1.51 -3.93 -17.45
C ILE A 23 -1.32 -4.06 -18.96
N VAL A 24 -1.13 -5.27 -19.47
CA VAL A 24 -0.94 -5.50 -20.92
C VAL A 24 -2.18 -5.07 -21.72
N ALA A 25 -3.37 -5.22 -21.11
CA ALA A 25 -4.66 -4.84 -21.69
C ALA A 25 -5.01 -3.33 -21.58
N GLN A 26 -4.10 -2.48 -21.09
CA GLN A 26 -4.36 -1.04 -20.98
C GLN A 26 -4.59 -0.40 -22.35
N THR A 27 -5.51 0.57 -22.40
CA THR A 27 -5.78 1.40 -23.61
C THR A 27 -4.58 2.27 -23.98
N TYR A 28 -3.81 2.70 -22.99
CA TYR A 28 -2.53 3.41 -23.18
C TYR A 28 -1.42 2.41 -23.52
N THR A 29 -0.71 2.60 -24.63
CA THR A 29 0.24 1.60 -25.18
C THR A 29 1.71 1.87 -24.94
N ASP A 30 2.09 3.13 -24.62
CA ASP A 30 3.50 3.52 -24.39
C ASP A 30 3.91 3.27 -22.93
N PHE A 31 4.08 2.01 -22.56
CA PHE A 31 4.52 1.59 -21.23
C PHE A 31 5.53 0.43 -21.30
N GLU A 32 6.14 0.15 -20.15
CA GLU A 32 6.86 -1.10 -19.86
C GLU A 32 6.40 -1.63 -18.51
N VAL A 33 6.50 -2.94 -18.33
CA VAL A 33 6.24 -3.65 -17.06
C VAL A 33 7.55 -4.24 -16.57
N LEU A 34 7.96 -3.88 -15.36
CA LEU A 34 9.13 -4.41 -14.68
C LEU A 34 8.66 -5.29 -13.52
N ILE A 35 8.58 -6.60 -13.76
CA ILE A 35 8.28 -7.59 -12.73
C ILE A 35 9.59 -7.88 -11.99
N VAL A 36 9.69 -7.41 -10.74
CA VAL A 36 10.91 -7.61 -9.94
C VAL A 36 10.67 -8.75 -8.96
N ASP A 37 11.26 -9.91 -9.29
CA ASP A 37 11.18 -11.12 -8.50
C ASP A 37 12.12 -11.07 -7.30
N ASP A 38 11.55 -11.18 -6.11
CA ASP A 38 12.27 -11.16 -4.82
C ASP A 38 12.67 -12.59 -4.38
N CYS A 39 13.27 -13.37 -5.27
CA CYS A 39 13.71 -14.74 -5.08
C CYS A 39 12.55 -15.71 -4.80
N SER A 40 11.53 -15.73 -5.65
CA SER A 40 10.44 -16.72 -5.59
C SER A 40 10.97 -18.15 -5.64
N THR A 41 10.34 -19.01 -4.85
CA THR A 41 10.66 -20.45 -4.77
C THR A 41 9.60 -21.32 -5.47
N ASP A 42 8.54 -20.71 -5.96
CA ASP A 42 7.48 -21.33 -6.74
C ASP A 42 7.68 -21.12 -8.27
N GLU A 43 6.70 -21.45 -9.09
CA GLU A 43 6.77 -21.33 -10.55
C GLU A 43 6.54 -19.90 -11.08
N SER A 44 6.41 -18.87 -10.21
CA SER A 44 6.02 -17.49 -10.60
C SER A 44 6.88 -16.93 -11.73
N VAL A 45 8.19 -17.06 -11.61
CA VAL A 45 9.12 -16.54 -12.62
C VAL A 45 8.94 -17.26 -13.95
N LYS A 46 8.91 -18.61 -13.90
CA LYS A 46 8.80 -19.45 -15.09
C LYS A 46 7.50 -19.16 -15.86
N ILE A 47 6.37 -19.09 -15.19
CA ILE A 47 5.09 -18.80 -15.85
C ILE A 47 5.07 -17.41 -16.48
N CYS A 48 5.68 -16.40 -15.86
CA CYS A 48 5.79 -15.07 -16.45
C CYS A 48 6.69 -15.07 -17.70
N GLU A 49 7.86 -15.70 -17.62
CA GLU A 49 8.80 -15.77 -18.74
C GLU A 49 8.21 -16.56 -19.95
N GLU A 50 7.46 -17.63 -19.68
CA GLU A 50 6.79 -18.42 -20.71
C GLU A 50 5.60 -17.68 -21.32
N HIS A 51 4.76 -17.07 -20.49
CA HIS A 51 3.51 -16.42 -20.93
C HIS A 51 3.79 -15.13 -21.71
N TYR A 52 4.74 -14.32 -21.28
CA TYR A 52 5.05 -13.02 -21.88
C TYR A 52 6.29 -13.04 -22.80
N LYS A 53 6.75 -14.21 -23.25
CA LYS A 53 7.94 -14.35 -24.14
C LYS A 53 7.85 -13.51 -25.43
N ASP A 54 6.64 -13.31 -25.96
CA ASP A 54 6.36 -12.55 -27.17
C ASP A 54 5.84 -11.11 -26.89
N GLU A 55 5.81 -10.68 -25.61
CA GLU A 55 5.40 -9.34 -25.20
C GLU A 55 6.62 -8.50 -24.77
N PRO A 56 7.21 -7.71 -25.67
CA PRO A 56 8.49 -7.02 -25.42
C PRO A 56 8.40 -5.92 -24.36
N ARG A 57 7.19 -5.52 -23.97
CA ARG A 57 6.98 -4.51 -22.93
C ARG A 57 7.13 -5.10 -21.52
N VAL A 58 7.05 -6.43 -21.36
CA VAL A 58 7.14 -7.12 -20.07
C VAL A 58 8.54 -7.67 -19.86
N LYS A 59 9.16 -7.36 -18.72
CA LYS A 59 10.49 -7.81 -18.33
C LYS A 59 10.46 -8.40 -16.93
N VAL A 60 11.01 -9.62 -16.77
CA VAL A 60 11.21 -10.24 -15.46
C VAL A 60 12.66 -9.99 -15.02
N ILE A 61 12.82 -9.42 -13.83
CA ILE A 61 14.08 -9.06 -13.20
C ILE A 61 14.19 -9.87 -11.91
N ARG A 62 15.25 -10.68 -11.78
CA ARG A 62 15.47 -11.51 -10.59
C ARG A 62 16.44 -10.82 -9.65
N GLN A 63 16.09 -10.75 -8.36
CA GLN A 63 17.01 -10.31 -7.32
C GLN A 63 17.94 -11.47 -6.89
N GLU A 64 19.09 -11.14 -6.33
CA GLU A 64 20.07 -12.14 -5.86
C GLU A 64 19.66 -12.76 -4.51
N LYS A 65 18.84 -12.06 -3.72
CA LYS A 65 18.34 -12.49 -2.42
C LYS A 65 16.96 -11.89 -2.13
N ASN A 66 16.18 -12.59 -1.33
CA ASN A 66 14.92 -12.03 -0.82
C ASN A 66 15.22 -10.85 0.13
N ALA A 67 14.75 -9.67 -0.23
CA ALA A 67 14.99 -8.43 0.50
C ALA A 67 13.71 -7.62 0.75
N GLY A 68 12.56 -8.19 0.37
CA GLY A 68 11.23 -7.63 0.59
C GLY A 68 10.74 -6.67 -0.51
N PRO A 69 9.46 -6.29 -0.47
CA PRO A 69 8.81 -5.51 -1.53
C PRO A 69 9.44 -4.12 -1.71
N ALA A 70 9.95 -3.51 -0.65
CA ALA A 70 10.66 -2.23 -0.73
C ALA A 70 11.90 -2.32 -1.63
N ALA A 71 12.72 -3.37 -1.46
CA ALA A 71 13.92 -3.59 -2.27
C ALA A 71 13.55 -3.86 -3.74
N ALA A 72 12.50 -4.65 -3.97
CA ALA A 72 12.01 -4.94 -5.31
C ALA A 72 11.50 -3.66 -6.01
N ARG A 73 10.72 -2.81 -5.32
CA ARG A 73 10.28 -1.52 -5.87
C ARG A 73 11.45 -0.58 -6.15
N ASN A 74 12.42 -0.46 -5.25
CA ASN A 74 13.63 0.33 -5.47
C ASN A 74 14.41 -0.16 -6.69
N ARG A 75 14.60 -1.48 -6.83
CA ARG A 75 15.26 -2.06 -8.00
C ARG A 75 14.53 -1.76 -9.30
N GLY A 76 13.20 -1.83 -9.29
CA GLY A 76 12.38 -1.41 -10.42
C GLY A 76 12.54 0.07 -10.76
N MET A 77 12.60 0.96 -9.77
CA MET A 77 12.82 2.40 -9.96
C MET A 77 14.18 2.72 -10.59
N GLU A 78 15.23 1.98 -10.20
CA GLU A 78 16.56 2.10 -10.81
C GLU A 78 16.56 1.77 -12.30
N LEU A 79 15.80 0.75 -12.70
CA LEU A 79 15.74 0.21 -14.06
C LEU A 79 14.69 0.88 -14.95
N ALA A 80 13.78 1.63 -14.36
CA ALA A 80 12.69 2.30 -15.05
C ALA A 80 13.20 3.29 -16.12
N GLN A 81 12.65 3.17 -17.33
CA GLN A 81 12.95 4.01 -18.49
C GLN A 81 11.82 5.00 -18.79
N GLY A 82 10.69 4.87 -18.09
CA GLY A 82 9.54 5.75 -18.25
C GLY A 82 9.79 7.16 -17.70
N GLU A 83 9.14 8.11 -18.30
CA GLU A 83 9.05 9.48 -17.80
C GLU A 83 8.27 9.54 -16.47
N TYR A 84 7.37 8.58 -16.30
CA TYR A 84 6.61 8.34 -15.08
C TYR A 84 6.71 6.88 -14.62
N ILE A 85 6.56 6.69 -13.32
CA ILE A 85 6.57 5.38 -12.65
C ILE A 85 5.25 5.21 -11.90
N THR A 86 4.65 4.02 -12.01
CA THR A 86 3.54 3.59 -11.14
C THR A 86 3.82 2.20 -10.60
N PHE A 87 3.14 1.82 -9.52
CA PHE A 87 3.32 0.54 -8.86
C PHE A 87 2.01 -0.25 -8.85
N LEU A 88 2.11 -1.56 -9.02
CA LEU A 88 1.01 -2.50 -8.86
C LEU A 88 1.52 -3.76 -8.17
N ASP A 89 0.83 -4.22 -7.13
CA ASP A 89 1.19 -5.46 -6.45
C ASP A 89 0.77 -6.67 -7.30
N SER A 90 1.49 -7.79 -7.17
CA SER A 90 1.33 -8.98 -8.02
C SER A 90 0.04 -9.78 -7.76
N ASP A 91 -0.83 -9.28 -6.90
CA ASP A 91 -2.15 -9.83 -6.59
C ASP A 91 -3.30 -8.86 -6.91
N ASP A 92 -3.02 -7.63 -7.33
CA ASP A 92 -4.00 -6.60 -7.65
C ASP A 92 -4.17 -6.41 -9.17
N GLY A 93 -5.06 -5.52 -9.59
CA GLY A 93 -5.30 -5.20 -11.01
C GLY A 93 -5.54 -3.72 -11.26
N MET A 94 -5.48 -3.34 -12.53
CA MET A 94 -5.82 -2.00 -13.01
C MET A 94 -7.06 -2.06 -13.91
N LEU A 95 -7.92 -1.02 -13.85
CA LEU A 95 -8.95 -0.83 -14.86
C LEU A 95 -8.31 -0.52 -16.22
N PRO A 96 -8.97 -0.86 -17.36
CA PRO A 96 -8.37 -0.75 -18.68
C PRO A 96 -7.89 0.65 -19.08
N ASP A 97 -8.48 1.70 -18.52
CA ASP A 97 -8.19 3.11 -18.81
C ASP A 97 -7.29 3.79 -17.77
N THR A 98 -6.68 3.01 -16.85
CA THR A 98 -5.90 3.55 -15.73
C THR A 98 -4.68 4.35 -16.21
N LEU A 99 -3.84 3.76 -17.07
CA LEU A 99 -2.64 4.43 -17.56
C LEU A 99 -2.97 5.62 -18.46
N GLU A 100 -4.06 5.56 -19.21
CA GLU A 100 -4.54 6.68 -20.03
C GLU A 100 -4.93 7.88 -19.17
N LYS A 101 -5.72 7.65 -18.11
CA LYS A 101 -6.13 8.71 -17.17
C LYS A 101 -4.95 9.30 -16.41
N PHE A 102 -4.00 8.48 -16.01
CA PHE A 102 -2.76 8.96 -15.43
C PHE A 102 -1.99 9.84 -16.42
N ALA A 103 -1.82 9.36 -17.66
CA ALA A 103 -1.12 10.09 -18.69
C ALA A 103 -1.79 11.44 -19.02
N ASP A 104 -3.11 11.46 -19.09
CA ASP A 104 -3.88 12.67 -19.38
C ASP A 104 -3.77 13.71 -18.26
N ALA A 105 -3.85 13.27 -16.99
CA ALA A 105 -3.67 14.15 -15.85
C ALA A 105 -2.25 14.74 -15.84
N ALA A 106 -1.22 13.88 -16.04
CA ALA A 106 0.17 14.32 -16.08
C ALA A 106 0.45 15.29 -17.23
N LYS A 107 -0.04 15.03 -18.45
CA LYS A 107 0.13 15.93 -19.60
C LYS A 107 -0.52 17.30 -19.41
N LYS A 108 -1.67 17.35 -18.71
CA LYS A 108 -2.41 18.60 -18.45
C LYS A 108 -1.76 19.47 -17.38
N THR A 109 -1.04 18.88 -16.44
CA THR A 109 -0.60 19.55 -15.21
C THR A 109 0.90 19.54 -14.99
N ASP A 110 1.65 18.71 -15.73
CA ASP A 110 3.07 18.39 -15.51
C ASP A 110 3.33 17.90 -14.06
N ALA A 111 2.37 17.18 -13.48
CA ALA A 111 2.37 16.79 -12.09
C ALA A 111 3.57 15.95 -11.70
N ASP A 112 4.14 16.21 -10.51
CA ASP A 112 5.11 15.32 -9.86
C ASP A 112 4.46 14.03 -9.38
N VAL A 113 3.20 14.11 -8.92
CA VAL A 113 2.41 12.98 -8.48
C VAL A 113 0.97 13.09 -8.99
N VAL A 114 0.46 12.04 -9.61
CA VAL A 114 -0.96 11.84 -9.91
C VAL A 114 -1.49 10.73 -9.01
N HIS A 115 -2.60 10.97 -8.32
CA HIS A 115 -3.20 10.05 -7.35
C HIS A 115 -4.66 9.78 -7.68
N THR A 116 -5.08 8.51 -7.66
CA THR A 116 -6.49 8.12 -7.75
C THR A 116 -7.11 8.10 -6.35
N VAL A 117 -8.43 8.26 -6.28
CA VAL A 117 -9.15 8.06 -5.03
C VAL A 117 -9.44 6.58 -4.81
N GLY A 118 -9.23 6.08 -3.59
CA GLY A 118 -9.65 4.78 -3.15
C GLY A 118 -9.19 3.58 -4.00
N LYS A 119 -9.90 2.47 -3.84
CA LYS A 119 -9.70 1.21 -4.56
C LYS A 119 -11.04 0.53 -4.79
N LEU A 120 -11.11 -0.29 -5.82
CA LEU A 120 -12.25 -1.16 -6.10
C LEU A 120 -12.02 -2.51 -5.42
N ILE A 121 -12.98 -2.99 -4.64
CA ILE A 121 -12.94 -4.33 -4.05
C ILE A 121 -14.04 -5.13 -4.75
N PRO A 122 -13.70 -6.06 -5.66
CA PRO A 122 -14.71 -6.88 -6.28
C PRO A 122 -15.32 -7.84 -5.26
N GLY A 123 -16.61 -8.05 -5.32
CA GLY A 123 -17.33 -9.02 -4.48
C GLY A 123 -16.98 -10.48 -4.82
N VAL A 124 -16.42 -10.71 -6.00
CA VAL A 124 -15.84 -11.98 -6.46
C VAL A 124 -14.51 -11.63 -7.11
N ASN A 125 -13.48 -12.47 -7.00
CA ASN A 125 -12.21 -12.24 -7.69
C ASN A 125 -12.44 -12.31 -9.21
N PRO A 126 -12.56 -11.16 -9.92
CA PRO A 126 -12.84 -11.17 -11.34
C PRO A 126 -11.60 -11.66 -12.10
N THR A 127 -11.81 -12.33 -13.22
CA THR A 127 -10.75 -12.58 -14.21
C THR A 127 -10.43 -11.27 -14.96
N PRO A 128 -9.30 -11.16 -15.69
CA PRO A 128 -9.06 -10.02 -16.58
C PRO A 128 -10.19 -9.80 -17.59
N ASP A 129 -10.75 -10.88 -18.15
CA ASP A 129 -11.89 -10.82 -19.08
C ASP A 129 -13.15 -10.29 -18.39
N ASP A 130 -13.38 -10.68 -17.13
CA ASP A 130 -14.51 -10.14 -16.34
C ASP A 130 -14.36 -8.64 -16.12
N ILE A 131 -13.14 -8.16 -15.85
CA ILE A 131 -12.88 -6.71 -15.66
C ILE A 131 -13.15 -5.93 -16.94
N MET A 132 -12.77 -6.50 -18.10
CA MET A 132 -13.00 -5.88 -19.40
C MET A 132 -14.47 -5.86 -19.80
N SER A 133 -15.27 -6.82 -19.29
CA SER A 133 -16.68 -7.02 -19.66
C SER A 133 -17.68 -6.48 -18.63
N VAL A 134 -17.28 -6.34 -17.35
CA VAL A 134 -18.17 -5.86 -16.29
C VAL A 134 -18.31 -4.34 -16.35
N PRO A 135 -19.52 -3.79 -16.44
CA PRO A 135 -19.74 -2.36 -16.34
C PRO A 135 -19.09 -1.81 -15.06
N ARG A 136 -18.38 -0.68 -15.21
CA ARG A 136 -17.64 -0.03 -14.12
C ARG A 136 -18.50 0.17 -12.87
N GLU A 137 -19.79 0.50 -13.05
CA GLU A 137 -20.76 0.71 -11.99
C GLU A 137 -20.94 -0.54 -11.11
N LYS A 138 -20.82 -1.74 -11.70
CA LYS A 138 -20.90 -3.00 -10.95
C LYS A 138 -19.62 -3.35 -10.18
N LEU A 139 -18.47 -2.87 -10.65
CA LEU A 139 -17.21 -2.97 -9.93
C LEU A 139 -17.12 -1.92 -8.79
N MET A 140 -17.85 -0.81 -8.92
CA MET A 140 -17.79 0.32 -7.99
C MET A 140 -18.62 0.16 -6.72
N ASN A 141 -19.37 -0.93 -6.55
CA ASN A 141 -20.33 -1.06 -5.44
C ASN A 141 -19.70 -1.14 -4.03
N ASN A 142 -18.40 -0.98 -3.83
CA ASN A 142 -17.84 -1.27 -2.51
C ASN A 142 -16.84 -0.31 -1.87
N VAL A 143 -16.40 0.77 -2.48
CA VAL A 143 -15.69 1.81 -1.72
C VAL A 143 -15.82 3.16 -2.41
N ALA A 144 -16.89 3.87 -2.11
CA ALA A 144 -16.86 5.32 -2.25
C ALA A 144 -15.89 5.86 -1.18
N ASP A 145 -14.79 6.43 -1.59
CA ASP A 145 -14.09 7.39 -0.74
C ASP A 145 -15.04 8.58 -0.64
N THR A 146 -15.69 8.74 0.52
CA THR A 146 -16.71 9.77 0.73
C THR A 146 -16.18 11.18 0.51
N ASP A 147 -14.86 11.33 0.47
CA ASP A 147 -14.15 12.59 0.28
C ASP A 147 -13.51 12.71 -1.13
N ALA A 148 -13.91 11.86 -2.09
CA ALA A 148 -13.45 11.98 -3.46
C ALA A 148 -13.86 13.32 -4.08
N PRO A 149 -12.96 14.06 -4.76
CA PRO A 149 -13.34 15.27 -5.47
C PRO A 149 -14.25 14.94 -6.67
N ASP A 150 -15.20 15.78 -7.00
CA ASP A 150 -16.06 15.61 -8.18
C ASP A 150 -15.29 15.70 -9.51
N THR A 151 -14.14 16.36 -9.49
CA THR A 151 -13.30 16.59 -10.67
C THR A 151 -11.82 16.48 -10.31
N MET A 152 -10.95 16.37 -11.32
CA MET A 152 -9.51 16.44 -11.14
C MET A 152 -9.12 17.70 -10.36
N THR A 153 -8.40 17.53 -9.26
CA THR A 153 -8.02 18.60 -8.33
C THR A 153 -6.49 18.66 -8.19
N ILE A 154 -5.94 19.86 -8.29
CA ILE A 154 -4.55 20.14 -7.93
C ILE A 154 -4.52 20.50 -6.45
N LEU A 155 -3.71 19.79 -5.65
CA LEU A 155 -3.57 20.07 -4.24
C LEU A 155 -2.92 21.44 -4.01
N PRO A 156 -3.23 22.12 -2.90
CA PRO A 156 -2.59 23.38 -2.56
C PRO A 156 -1.06 23.28 -2.58
N ASP A 157 -0.39 24.29 -3.05
CA ASP A 157 1.06 24.47 -2.88
C ASP A 157 1.35 25.06 -1.49
N ASP A 158 0.86 24.34 -0.47
CA ASP A 158 0.99 24.62 0.95
C ASP A 158 1.17 23.30 1.68
N ILE A 159 2.37 23.10 2.19
CA ILE A 159 2.73 21.84 2.87
C ILE A 159 1.90 21.65 4.14
N GLY A 160 1.59 22.73 4.87
CA GLY A 160 0.72 22.67 6.04
C GLY A 160 -0.67 22.14 5.68
N ALA A 161 -1.30 22.70 4.63
CA ALA A 161 -2.59 22.21 4.14
C ALA A 161 -2.55 20.75 3.66
N ARG A 162 -1.42 20.30 3.08
CA ARG A 162 -1.23 18.88 2.71
C ARG A 162 -1.11 17.98 3.93
N ILE A 163 -0.42 18.44 4.98
CA ILE A 163 -0.35 17.74 6.27
C ILE A 163 -1.76 17.62 6.87
N ASP A 164 -2.52 18.71 6.94
CA ASP A 164 -3.89 18.70 7.46
C ASP A 164 -4.78 17.74 6.66
N GLY A 165 -4.66 17.72 5.35
CA GLY A 165 -5.36 16.77 4.50
C GLY A 165 -4.99 15.31 4.76
N PHE A 166 -3.71 15.02 4.99
CA PHE A 166 -3.24 13.68 5.39
C PHE A 166 -3.79 13.28 6.77
N LEU A 167 -3.73 14.17 7.74
CA LEU A 167 -4.27 13.95 9.10
C LEU A 167 -5.78 13.71 9.08
N ALA A 168 -6.50 14.41 8.21
CA ALA A 168 -7.92 14.19 7.97
C ALA A 168 -8.25 12.90 7.18
N GLY A 169 -7.23 12.15 6.72
CA GLY A 169 -7.42 10.91 5.96
C GLY A 169 -7.77 11.08 4.48
N LYS A 170 -7.68 12.30 3.95
CA LYS A 170 -7.97 12.60 2.52
C LYS A 170 -6.94 11.97 1.56
N TYR A 171 -5.69 11.81 2.02
CA TYR A 171 -4.61 11.26 1.21
C TYR A 171 -4.16 9.92 1.78
N LYS A 172 -4.31 8.86 1.00
CA LYS A 172 -3.98 7.50 1.43
C LYS A 172 -2.46 7.26 1.39
N GLY A 173 -1.96 6.49 2.35
CA GLY A 173 -0.54 6.15 2.46
C GLY A 173 -0.06 5.05 1.51
N ASN A 174 -0.96 4.33 0.82
CA ASN A 174 -0.59 3.29 -0.13
C ASN A 174 0.13 3.86 -1.36
N VAL A 175 1.00 3.06 -1.97
CA VAL A 175 1.77 3.45 -3.17
C VAL A 175 1.02 3.14 -4.47
N TRP A 176 0.18 2.09 -4.49
CA TRP A 176 -0.67 1.79 -5.64
C TRP A 176 -1.73 2.89 -5.83
N GLY A 177 -2.23 3.03 -7.05
CA GLY A 177 -3.13 4.13 -7.41
C GLY A 177 -2.45 5.49 -7.45
N LYS A 178 -1.12 5.51 -7.53
CA LYS A 178 -0.32 6.72 -7.73
C LYS A 178 0.65 6.53 -8.89
N MET A 179 0.88 7.62 -9.61
CA MET A 179 1.90 7.72 -10.64
C MET A 179 2.82 8.88 -10.29
N PHE A 180 4.12 8.66 -10.41
CA PHE A 180 5.17 9.58 -9.97
C PHE A 180 6.06 9.97 -11.15
N LYS A 181 6.37 11.25 -11.30
CA LYS A 181 7.34 11.72 -12.29
C LYS A 181 8.73 11.19 -11.94
N THR A 182 9.38 10.51 -12.87
CA THR A 182 10.65 9.81 -12.61
C THR A 182 11.75 10.77 -12.16
N ASN A 183 11.86 11.94 -12.79
CA ASN A 183 12.84 12.94 -12.39
C ASN A 183 12.55 13.50 -10.99
N PHE A 184 11.28 13.73 -10.64
CA PHE A 184 10.92 14.14 -9.28
C PHE A 184 11.45 13.15 -8.22
N LEU A 185 11.27 11.84 -8.46
CA LEU A 185 11.79 10.81 -7.56
C LEU A 185 13.32 10.83 -7.47
N ARG A 186 14.00 10.95 -8.61
CA ARG A 186 15.47 10.95 -8.69
C ARG A 186 16.10 12.20 -8.08
N ASP A 187 15.59 13.38 -8.42
CA ASP A 187 16.12 14.67 -7.97
C ASP A 187 15.98 14.85 -6.45
N ASN A 188 14.95 14.22 -5.86
CA ASN A 188 14.72 14.22 -4.41
C ASN A 188 15.30 12.98 -3.71
N ALA A 189 15.98 12.08 -4.41
CA ALA A 189 16.52 10.82 -3.89
C ALA A 189 15.48 9.97 -3.13
N LEU A 190 14.24 9.97 -3.62
CA LEU A 190 13.12 9.27 -2.99
C LEU A 190 13.22 7.77 -3.21
N THR A 191 13.26 7.00 -2.12
CA THR A 191 13.34 5.54 -2.12
C THR A 191 12.47 4.94 -1.04
N PHE A 192 12.02 3.71 -1.25
CA PHE A 192 11.35 2.94 -0.21
C PHE A 192 12.34 2.56 0.88
N ALA A 193 11.99 2.80 2.12
CA ALA A 193 12.78 2.33 3.27
C ALA A 193 12.71 0.79 3.38
N HIS A 194 13.82 0.18 3.76
CA HIS A 194 13.90 -1.27 3.97
C HIS A 194 13.17 -1.68 5.25
N LEU A 195 11.86 -1.65 5.21
CA LEU A 195 10.96 -2.03 6.28
C LEU A 195 10.13 -3.25 5.86
N LYS A 196 9.65 -3.99 6.84
CA LYS A 196 8.78 -5.16 6.60
C LYS A 196 7.32 -4.77 6.34
N MET A 197 6.93 -3.58 6.77
CA MET A 197 5.59 -2.98 6.59
C MET A 197 5.73 -1.45 6.68
N SER A 198 4.73 -0.71 6.20
CA SER A 198 4.64 0.77 6.21
C SER A 198 5.61 1.50 5.29
N GLU A 199 6.41 0.79 4.50
CA GLU A 199 7.35 1.38 3.54
C GLU A 199 6.64 2.24 2.48
N ASP A 200 5.45 1.81 2.07
CA ASP A 200 4.59 2.50 1.11
C ASP A 200 3.98 3.79 1.69
N THR A 201 3.52 3.75 2.93
CA THR A 201 2.99 4.91 3.63
C THR A 201 4.05 6.00 3.81
N ILE A 202 5.26 5.60 4.23
CA ILE A 202 6.38 6.52 4.41
C ILE A 202 6.78 7.16 3.08
N PHE A 203 6.95 6.34 2.03
CA PHE A 203 7.29 6.81 0.69
C PHE A 203 6.23 7.76 0.13
N SER A 204 4.95 7.38 0.24
CA SER A 204 3.83 8.19 -0.28
C SER A 204 3.70 9.52 0.45
N LEU A 205 3.92 9.54 1.76
CA LEU A 205 3.89 10.77 2.56
C LEU A 205 5.06 11.69 2.21
N GLU A 206 6.27 11.13 2.07
CA GLU A 206 7.44 11.90 1.64
C GLU A 206 7.21 12.53 0.25
N CYS A 207 6.63 11.77 -0.70
CA CYS A 207 6.24 12.30 -2.00
C CYS A 207 5.17 13.40 -1.90
N LEU A 208 4.15 13.23 -1.05
CA LEU A 208 3.10 14.24 -0.83
C LEU A 208 3.67 15.58 -0.36
N LEU A 209 4.65 15.54 0.55
CA LEU A 209 5.21 16.74 1.17
C LEU A 209 6.33 17.40 0.34
N ARG A 210 6.92 16.68 -0.62
CA ARG A 210 7.99 17.21 -1.48
C ARG A 210 7.53 17.60 -2.88
N ALA A 211 6.39 17.09 -3.35
CA ALA A 211 5.90 17.38 -4.67
C ALA A 211 5.58 18.88 -4.85
N GLY A 212 6.04 19.50 -5.92
CA GLY A 212 5.60 20.83 -6.34
C GLY A 212 4.14 20.76 -6.79
N THR A 213 3.84 19.88 -7.75
CA THR A 213 2.48 19.69 -8.25
C THR A 213 1.97 18.29 -7.91
N TYR A 214 0.97 18.21 -7.04
CA TYR A 214 0.29 16.97 -6.67
C TYR A 214 -1.17 17.02 -7.14
N VAL A 215 -1.57 16.05 -7.95
CA VAL A 215 -2.91 16.00 -8.59
C VAL A 215 -3.69 14.81 -8.07
N GLN A 216 -4.95 15.02 -7.75
CA GLN A 216 -5.90 13.96 -7.43
C GLN A 216 -6.95 13.86 -8.54
N ILE A 217 -7.16 12.65 -9.08
CA ILE A 217 -8.23 12.33 -10.02
C ILE A 217 -9.38 11.63 -9.29
N PRO A 218 -10.65 11.91 -9.68
CA PRO A 218 -11.82 11.51 -8.87
C PRO A 218 -12.17 10.02 -8.94
N GLU A 219 -11.47 9.25 -9.76
CA GLU A 219 -11.84 7.86 -9.99
C GLU A 219 -10.98 6.88 -9.20
N SER A 220 -11.60 5.78 -8.76
CA SER A 220 -10.91 4.58 -8.30
C SER A 220 -10.55 3.72 -9.52
N LEU A 221 -9.27 3.47 -9.72
CA LEU A 221 -8.74 2.81 -10.92
C LEU A 221 -8.03 1.49 -10.61
N ILE A 222 -7.80 1.19 -9.34
CA ILE A 222 -7.10 -0.01 -8.90
C ILE A 222 -8.08 -1.02 -8.34
N ILE A 223 -7.96 -2.26 -8.77
CA ILE A 223 -8.74 -3.40 -8.31
C ILE A 223 -7.93 -4.11 -7.24
N TYR A 224 -8.35 -3.98 -6.00
CA TYR A 224 -7.73 -4.65 -4.86
C TYR A 224 -8.34 -6.02 -4.65
N ARG A 225 -7.57 -7.07 -4.86
CA ARG A 225 -8.03 -8.46 -4.67
C ARG A 225 -7.75 -8.93 -3.25
N MET A 226 -8.75 -9.56 -2.65
CA MET A 226 -8.63 -10.14 -1.31
C MET A 226 -8.12 -11.58 -1.42
N VAL A 227 -6.79 -11.76 -1.50
CA VAL A 227 -6.17 -13.10 -1.50
C VAL A 227 -5.80 -13.52 -0.07
N GLY A 228 -5.99 -14.82 0.25
CA GLY A 228 -5.84 -15.35 1.61
C GLY A 228 -4.42 -15.23 2.20
N ASP A 229 -3.38 -15.30 1.35
CA ASP A 229 -1.97 -15.37 1.77
C ASP A 229 -1.28 -13.98 1.83
N SER A 230 -2.04 -12.89 1.99
CA SER A 230 -1.47 -11.54 2.09
C SER A 230 -0.61 -11.36 3.34
N LEU A 231 0.53 -10.66 3.21
CA LEU A 231 1.44 -10.33 4.32
C LEU A 231 0.74 -9.64 5.51
N SER A 232 -0.28 -8.84 5.23
CA SER A 232 -1.06 -8.09 6.23
C SER A 232 -2.14 -8.94 6.92
N ARG A 233 -2.57 -10.06 6.30
CA ARG A 233 -3.67 -10.91 6.77
C ARG A 233 -3.21 -12.26 7.31
N GLY A 234 -1.92 -12.48 7.43
CA GLY A 234 -1.35 -13.71 7.98
C GLY A 234 -1.94 -14.11 9.34
N LYS A 235 -1.82 -15.42 9.69
CA LYS A 235 -2.28 -15.95 10.96
C LYS A 235 -1.72 -15.16 12.13
N LYS A 236 -2.58 -14.70 13.03
CA LYS A 236 -2.22 -13.89 14.21
C LYS A 236 -1.55 -14.80 15.25
N THR A 237 -0.23 -14.69 15.33
CA THR A 237 0.65 -15.45 16.27
C THR A 237 1.54 -14.46 17.02
N PRO A 238 2.22 -14.86 18.13
CA PRO A 238 3.22 -14.00 18.77
C PRO A 238 4.29 -13.51 17.78
N ALA A 239 4.80 -14.37 16.90
CA ALA A 239 5.76 -13.99 15.88
C ALA A 239 5.20 -12.95 14.87
N PHE A 240 3.93 -13.08 14.49
CA PHE A 240 3.26 -12.04 13.69
C PHE A 240 3.15 -10.73 14.46
N PHE A 241 2.79 -10.79 15.75
CA PHE A 241 2.71 -9.59 16.60
C PHE A 241 4.07 -8.91 16.75
N ALA A 242 5.15 -9.69 17.01
CA ALA A 242 6.51 -9.16 17.03
C ALA A 242 6.87 -8.43 15.74
N LYS A 243 6.52 -9.02 14.59
CA LYS A 243 6.78 -8.44 13.27
C LYS A 243 6.08 -7.09 13.07
N ILE A 244 4.78 -6.98 13.40
CA ILE A 244 4.04 -5.73 13.22
C ILE A 244 4.44 -4.66 14.23
N LEU A 245 4.79 -5.05 15.46
CA LEU A 245 5.30 -4.15 16.48
C LEU A 245 6.65 -3.55 16.03
N ASP A 246 7.60 -4.39 15.61
CA ASP A 246 8.90 -3.99 15.07
C ASP A 246 8.75 -3.04 13.87
N ALA A 247 7.85 -3.37 12.93
CA ALA A 247 7.57 -2.55 11.77
C ALA A 247 6.95 -1.19 12.14
N THR A 248 6.07 -1.14 13.14
CA THR A 248 5.45 0.11 13.61
C THR A 248 6.47 1.00 14.29
N LEU A 249 7.24 0.47 15.21
CA LEU A 249 8.24 1.24 15.96
C LEU A 249 9.40 1.68 15.03
N GLY A 250 9.93 0.76 14.24
CA GLY A 250 10.99 1.06 13.28
C GLY A 250 10.53 2.01 12.16
N GLY A 251 9.30 1.84 11.69
CA GLY A 251 8.69 2.73 10.71
C GLY A 251 8.59 4.16 11.22
N ASN A 252 8.20 4.37 12.48
CA ASN A 252 8.14 5.69 13.08
C ASN A 252 9.52 6.35 13.22
N VAL A 253 10.57 5.58 13.54
CA VAL A 253 11.95 6.10 13.57
C VAL A 253 12.37 6.59 12.20
N VAL A 254 12.19 5.77 11.16
CA VAL A 254 12.52 6.12 9.77
C VAL A 254 11.68 7.31 9.29
N LEU A 255 10.39 7.33 9.59
CA LEU A 255 9.51 8.43 9.21
C LEU A 255 9.94 9.74 9.85
N GLN A 256 10.30 9.75 11.14
CA GLN A 256 10.82 10.92 11.82
C GLN A 256 12.09 11.47 11.14
N GLU A 257 13.01 10.58 10.77
CA GLU A 257 14.24 10.93 10.07
C GLU A 257 13.96 11.62 8.72
N LYS A 258 13.11 10.99 7.91
CA LYS A 258 12.71 11.50 6.59
C LYS A 258 11.94 12.83 6.68
N LEU A 259 11.01 12.97 7.63
CA LEU A 259 10.26 14.20 7.86
C LEU A 259 11.18 15.35 8.31
N SER A 260 12.15 15.06 9.18
CA SER A 260 13.11 16.07 9.66
C SER A 260 14.02 16.63 8.56
N ALA A 261 14.13 15.94 7.41
CA ALA A 261 14.85 16.40 6.24
C ALA A 261 14.03 17.29 5.29
N ILE A 262 12.73 17.47 5.54
CA ILE A 262 11.85 18.35 4.75
C ILE A 262 11.95 19.76 5.31
N PRO A 263 12.33 20.79 4.51
CA PRO A 263 12.57 22.15 5.00
C PRO A 263 11.41 22.72 5.83
N TYR A 264 10.19 22.66 5.31
CA TYR A 264 8.99 23.12 6.00
C TYR A 264 8.81 22.42 7.37
N VAL A 265 8.95 21.10 7.41
CA VAL A 265 8.77 20.32 8.65
C VAL A 265 9.88 20.61 9.65
N LYS A 266 11.09 20.95 9.17
CA LYS A 266 12.20 21.38 10.02
C LYS A 266 11.92 22.73 10.70
N GLU A 267 11.22 23.63 10.01
CA GLU A 267 10.77 24.92 10.56
C GLU A 267 9.52 24.76 11.46
N HIS A 268 8.75 23.69 11.27
CA HIS A 268 7.52 23.37 11.98
C HIS A 268 7.59 21.97 12.63
N PRO A 269 8.49 21.75 13.62
CA PRO A 269 8.76 20.42 14.18
C PRO A 269 7.55 19.79 14.91
N GLU A 270 6.58 20.58 15.33
CA GLU A 270 5.32 20.12 15.92
C GLU A 270 4.56 19.15 14.98
N ASN A 271 4.68 19.33 13.68
CA ASN A 271 4.06 18.47 12.68
C ASN A 271 4.60 17.03 12.71
N ILE A 272 5.88 16.84 13.06
CA ILE A 272 6.48 15.50 13.17
C ILE A 272 5.66 14.65 14.15
N LYS A 273 5.45 15.16 15.37
CA LYS A 273 4.71 14.44 16.40
C LYS A 273 3.30 14.06 15.92
N THR A 274 2.59 15.01 15.33
CA THR A 274 1.20 14.80 14.88
C THR A 274 1.13 13.75 13.77
N ILE A 275 2.04 13.80 12.81
CA ILE A 275 2.12 12.81 11.72
C ILE A 275 2.49 11.42 12.26
N LEU A 276 3.50 11.33 13.15
CA LEU A 276 3.90 10.05 13.75
C LEU A 276 2.76 9.41 14.54
N VAL A 277 2.03 10.19 15.33
CA VAL A 277 0.85 9.71 16.06
C VAL A 277 -0.20 9.18 15.08
N ARG A 278 -0.51 9.92 14.02
CA ARG A 278 -1.51 9.50 13.02
C ARG A 278 -1.14 8.20 12.32
N VAL A 279 0.14 8.04 11.94
CA VAL A 279 0.62 6.79 11.32
C VAL A 279 0.57 5.63 12.32
N ALA A 280 1.00 5.88 13.57
CA ALA A 280 0.95 4.86 14.62
C ALA A 280 -0.49 4.43 14.95
N GLU A 281 -1.45 5.36 15.01
CA GLU A 281 -2.88 5.06 15.21
C GLU A 281 -3.45 4.20 14.07
N ALA A 282 -3.06 4.46 12.84
CA ALA A 282 -3.47 3.65 11.70
C ALA A 282 -2.94 2.21 11.81
N MET A 283 -1.66 2.04 12.15
CA MET A 283 -1.05 0.73 12.36
C MET A 283 -1.65 0.00 13.56
N GLU A 284 -1.89 0.73 14.63
CA GLU A 284 -2.53 0.21 15.84
C GLU A 284 -3.94 -0.32 15.54
N GLY A 285 -4.79 0.48 14.89
CA GLY A 285 -6.16 0.11 14.60
C GLY A 285 -6.31 -1.06 13.63
N VAL A 286 -5.46 -1.11 12.60
CA VAL A 286 -5.55 -2.13 11.54
C VAL A 286 -4.84 -3.44 11.91
N TYR A 287 -3.70 -3.38 12.60
CA TYR A 287 -2.84 -4.55 12.80
C TYR A 287 -2.60 -4.89 14.26
N ILE A 288 -2.16 -3.95 15.09
CA ILE A 288 -1.70 -4.24 16.46
C ILE A 288 -2.87 -4.66 17.34
N ARG A 289 -3.93 -3.87 17.40
CA ARG A 289 -5.10 -4.14 18.24
C ARG A 289 -5.78 -5.48 17.92
N PRO A 290 -6.09 -5.79 16.64
CA PRO A 290 -6.64 -7.11 16.31
C PRO A 290 -5.70 -8.26 16.66
N ALA A 291 -4.39 -8.12 16.41
CA ALA A 291 -3.43 -9.17 16.74
C ALA A 291 -3.27 -9.36 18.26
N TYR A 292 -3.21 -8.25 19.03
CA TYR A 292 -3.15 -8.29 20.50
C TYR A 292 -4.32 -9.09 21.10
N ARG A 293 -5.54 -8.84 20.59
CA ARG A 293 -6.75 -9.50 21.08
C ARG A 293 -6.81 -10.99 20.76
N ILE A 294 -6.33 -11.38 19.56
CA ILE A 294 -6.35 -12.78 19.12
C ILE A 294 -5.24 -13.58 19.81
N VAL A 295 -4.03 -13.03 19.89
CA VAL A 295 -2.87 -13.70 20.51
C VAL A 295 -3.02 -13.75 22.03
N GLY A 296 -3.53 -12.70 22.65
CA GLY A 296 -3.71 -12.56 24.08
C GLY A 296 -2.46 -12.09 24.83
N ARG A 297 -2.69 -11.36 25.91
CA ARG A 297 -1.64 -10.71 26.72
C ARG A 297 -0.58 -11.70 27.21
N GLU A 298 -1.00 -12.82 27.80
CA GLU A 298 -0.08 -13.79 28.38
C GLU A 298 0.92 -14.36 27.37
N ALA A 299 0.44 -14.73 26.17
CA ALA A 299 1.30 -15.22 25.08
C ALA A 299 2.24 -14.12 24.54
N ILE A 300 1.80 -12.86 24.52
CA ILE A 300 2.61 -11.72 24.08
C ILE A 300 3.68 -11.39 25.12
N GLU A 301 3.35 -11.37 26.40
CA GLU A 301 4.30 -11.06 27.49
C GLU A 301 5.41 -12.12 27.62
N SER A 302 5.09 -13.37 27.34
CA SER A 302 6.02 -14.50 27.46
C SER A 302 6.90 -14.72 26.22
N ASP A 303 6.63 -14.04 25.10
CA ASP A 303 7.37 -14.24 23.86
C ASP A 303 8.69 -13.46 23.84
N ASP A 304 9.80 -14.18 23.67
CA ASP A 304 11.15 -13.60 23.66
C ASP A 304 11.39 -12.64 22.50
N GLY A 305 10.82 -12.93 21.31
CA GLY A 305 10.94 -12.08 20.14
C GLY A 305 10.26 -10.71 20.34
N ILE A 306 9.08 -10.70 20.97
CA ILE A 306 8.38 -9.47 21.34
C ILE A 306 9.16 -8.69 22.40
N ASN A 307 9.72 -9.37 23.40
CA ASN A 307 10.55 -8.77 24.43
C ASN A 307 11.83 -8.14 23.85
N GLU A 308 12.43 -8.78 22.85
CA GLU A 308 13.57 -8.23 22.11
C GLU A 308 13.20 -6.95 21.36
N VAL A 309 12.04 -6.89 20.70
CA VAL A 309 11.56 -5.68 20.01
C VAL A 309 11.44 -4.52 21.01
N TRP A 310 10.77 -4.72 22.14
CA TRP A 310 10.65 -3.70 23.18
C TRP A 310 12.01 -3.20 23.67
N SER A 311 12.94 -4.13 23.92
CA SER A 311 14.28 -3.80 24.39
C SER A 311 15.08 -3.01 23.35
N ARG A 312 14.93 -3.33 22.09
CA ARG A 312 15.60 -2.65 20.97
C ARG A 312 15.23 -1.18 20.88
N TYR A 313 13.96 -0.85 21.02
CA TYR A 313 13.49 0.54 20.84
C TYR A 313 13.48 1.36 22.14
N PHE A 314 13.33 0.73 23.28
CA PHE A 314 13.16 1.44 24.56
C PHE A 314 14.25 1.16 25.59
N GLY A 315 15.14 0.19 25.38
CA GLY A 315 16.26 -0.09 26.27
C GLY A 315 15.81 -0.26 27.73
N GLY A 316 16.41 0.48 28.65
CA GLY A 316 16.05 0.46 30.07
C GLY A 316 14.61 0.85 30.41
N ASN A 317 13.90 1.52 29.51
CA ASN A 317 12.50 1.93 29.65
C ASN A 317 11.52 0.87 29.12
N ALA A 318 12.00 -0.25 28.56
CA ALA A 318 11.17 -1.28 27.93
C ALA A 318 10.06 -1.79 28.85
N PHE A 319 10.36 -2.01 30.12
CA PHE A 319 9.36 -2.49 31.10
C PHE A 319 8.20 -1.49 31.28
N LEU A 320 8.52 -0.20 31.46
CA LEU A 320 7.50 0.83 31.63
C LEU A 320 6.63 0.99 30.38
N MET A 321 7.26 0.99 29.22
CA MET A 321 6.56 1.14 27.93
C MET A 321 5.67 -0.06 27.63
N LYS A 322 6.13 -1.29 27.90
CA LYS A 322 5.31 -2.50 27.80
C LYS A 322 4.10 -2.43 28.71
N LYS A 323 4.29 -2.08 29.98
CA LYS A 323 3.21 -1.97 30.94
C LYS A 323 2.17 -0.96 30.47
N THR A 324 2.59 0.25 30.07
CA THR A 324 1.70 1.30 29.55
C THR A 324 0.92 0.81 28.34
N PHE A 325 1.57 0.10 27.42
CA PHE A 325 0.94 -0.45 26.24
C PHE A 325 -0.14 -1.49 26.62
N TYR A 326 0.18 -2.44 27.49
CA TYR A 326 -0.77 -3.49 27.88
C TYR A 326 -1.95 -2.94 28.66
N ASP A 327 -1.70 -2.02 29.63
CA ASP A 327 -2.77 -1.40 30.40
C ASP A 327 -3.73 -0.61 29.48
N ALA A 328 -3.22 0.04 28.44
CA ALA A 328 -4.04 0.71 27.45
C ALA A 328 -4.88 -0.28 26.62
N HIS A 329 -4.28 -1.38 26.16
CA HIS A 329 -4.97 -2.37 25.32
C HIS A 329 -5.98 -3.21 26.07
N ASP A 330 -5.72 -3.52 27.34
CA ASP A 330 -6.68 -4.24 28.21
C ASP A 330 -7.92 -3.38 28.54
N SER A 331 -7.80 -2.05 28.46
CA SER A 331 -8.94 -1.14 28.69
C SER A 331 -9.92 -1.07 27.52
N TYR A 332 -9.56 -1.56 26.33
CA TYR A 332 -10.48 -1.60 25.21
C TYR A 332 -11.57 -2.64 25.41
N PRO A 333 -12.84 -2.34 25.05
CA PRO A 333 -13.90 -3.33 25.14
C PRO A 333 -13.55 -4.58 24.32
N PRO A 334 -13.94 -5.79 24.79
CA PRO A 334 -13.70 -7.00 24.02
C PRO A 334 -14.29 -6.86 22.61
N VAL A 335 -13.57 -7.38 21.61
CA VAL A 335 -14.15 -7.55 20.28
C VAL A 335 -15.28 -8.55 20.47
N PRO A 336 -16.48 -8.31 19.94
CA PRO A 336 -17.47 -9.37 19.79
C PRO A 336 -16.80 -10.58 19.09
N ASP A 337 -17.13 -11.80 19.52
CA ASP A 337 -16.59 -13.06 18.96
C ASP A 337 -16.66 -13.18 17.43
N TYR A 338 -17.36 -12.25 16.81
CA TYR A 338 -17.51 -12.00 15.39
C TYR A 338 -16.19 -11.93 14.57
N PHE A 339 -15.08 -11.58 15.22
CA PHE A 339 -13.77 -11.46 14.54
C PHE A 339 -12.83 -12.64 14.76
N SER A 340 -13.19 -13.59 15.66
CA SER A 340 -12.32 -14.73 15.95
C SER A 340 -12.45 -15.88 14.95
N GLU A 341 -13.56 -15.99 14.22
CA GLU A 341 -13.87 -17.11 13.34
C GLU A 341 -14.15 -16.75 11.87
N VAL A 342 -14.32 -15.48 11.55
CA VAL A 342 -14.69 -15.04 10.21
C VAL A 342 -13.46 -14.54 9.47
N GLU A 343 -13.04 -15.24 8.44
CA GLU A 343 -12.13 -14.69 7.43
C GLU A 343 -12.75 -13.40 6.88
N PHE A 344 -11.94 -12.36 6.71
CA PHE A 344 -12.38 -11.02 6.28
C PHE A 344 -13.22 -11.04 4.99
N GLY A 345 -13.11 -12.11 4.19
CA GLY A 345 -13.92 -12.40 3.00
C GLY A 345 -15.40 -12.71 3.30
N GLU A 346 -15.68 -13.49 4.35
CA GLU A 346 -17.06 -13.88 4.70
C GLU A 346 -17.86 -12.70 5.25
N MET A 347 -17.23 -11.78 5.98
CA MET A 347 -17.88 -10.54 6.44
C MET A 347 -18.38 -9.65 5.28
N PHE A 348 -17.66 -9.62 4.17
CA PHE A 348 -18.08 -8.88 2.98
C PHE A 348 -19.18 -9.61 2.21
N GLU A 349 -19.12 -10.94 2.13
CA GLU A 349 -20.18 -11.72 1.48
C GLU A 349 -21.54 -11.61 2.20
N ASP A 350 -21.54 -11.62 3.53
CA ASP A 350 -22.79 -11.48 4.30
C ASP A 350 -23.38 -10.07 4.23
N LYS A 351 -22.53 -9.04 4.13
CA LYS A 351 -22.96 -7.66 3.92
C LYS A 351 -23.55 -7.46 2.51
N LEU A 352 -22.94 -8.06 1.50
CA LEU A 352 -23.47 -8.08 0.12
C LEU A 352 -24.81 -8.83 -0.01
N LYS A 353 -24.92 -9.99 0.65
CA LYS A 353 -26.18 -10.77 0.70
C LYS A 353 -27.28 -10.03 1.44
N SER A 354 -26.96 -9.23 2.45
CA SER A 354 -27.95 -8.42 3.20
C SER A 354 -28.44 -7.20 2.42
N GLN A 355 -27.59 -6.58 1.60
CA GLN A 355 -27.97 -5.46 0.74
C GLN A 355 -28.84 -5.91 -0.43
N ASN A 356 -28.53 -7.03 -1.05
CA ASN A 356 -29.34 -7.60 -2.14
C ASN A 356 -30.71 -8.13 -1.68
N LYS A 357 -30.95 -8.31 -0.38
CA LYS A 357 -32.27 -8.66 0.19
C LYS A 357 -33.17 -7.46 0.49
N GLN A 358 -32.64 -6.23 0.44
CA GLN A 358 -33.41 -5.01 0.66
C GLN A 358 -33.89 -4.36 -0.64
N GLU A 359 -33.39 -4.84 -1.80
CA GLU A 359 -33.76 -4.34 -3.14
C GLU A 359 -34.64 -5.34 -3.94
N GLY A 360 -35.17 -6.40 -3.31
CA GLY A 360 -36.03 -7.41 -3.91
C GLY A 360 -37.48 -7.33 -3.43
#